data_3ec1e9514e7b7320316de561f12ee83f
#
_entry.id   3ec1e9514e7b7320316de561f12ee83f
#
_cell.length_a   1.000
_cell.length_b   1.000
_cell.length_c   1.000
_cell.angle_alpha   90.00
_cell.angle_beta   90.00
_cell.angle_gamma   90.00
#
_symmetry.space_group_name_H-M   'P 1'
#
loop_
_entity.id
_entity.type
_entity.pdbx_description
1 polymer ?
#
loop_
_entity_poly.entity_id
_entity_poly.type
_entity_poly.pdbx_seq_one_letter_code
_entity_poly.pdbx_strand_id
1 'polypeptide(L)'
;MAYIIEQIDKQNFFSIEVLADILSTSKRIIESKIKKGELKPCPNTGLIDKVQVIHYPEVKNIDESKWDDELKTKPSRQYNLVELFAGGGGLALGLEQAGFNSVLLNELDKHACNTLKHNRPDWNIIQGDIKNINFLKEVGDEIDVLTGGFPCQSFSYAGKSLGFEDTRGTLFFEMARAIKELNPKVFLAENVRALFTHDNGRTLEVIKGVIDELGYKLIEPKVLKAIFYKVPQKRERLILVAIRKDLAQKTSFKWPSPYKRIMTLRDAFFAGELFDSNVPSSDGQTYPKRKYEIMTEVPQGGYWRNLSDELQREYMQGSYFLGG
;
A
#
# COMPACT_ATOMS: atom_id res chain seq x y z
N MET A 1 -34.75 -3.32 -3.00
CA MET A 1 -33.52 -4.16 -2.93
C MET A 1 -32.34 -3.41 -2.34
N ALA A 2 -32.04 -2.17 -2.73
CA ALA A 2 -30.93 -1.37 -2.12
C ALA A 2 -31.08 -1.15 -0.62
N TYR A 3 -32.28 -0.90 -0.12
CA TYR A 3 -32.56 -0.59 1.31
C TYR A 3 -32.37 -1.81 2.24
N ILE A 4 -32.55 -3.04 1.75
CA ILE A 4 -32.33 -4.26 2.53
C ILE A 4 -30.82 -4.57 2.70
N ILE A 5 -30.00 -4.12 1.77
CA ILE A 5 -28.54 -4.33 1.81
C ILE A 5 -27.88 -3.43 2.87
N GLU A 6 -28.48 -2.31 3.25
CA GLU A 6 -27.94 -1.41 4.28
C GLU A 6 -28.02 -1.97 5.71
N GLN A 7 -28.92 -2.93 5.97
CA GLN A 7 -29.10 -3.55 7.29
C GLN A 7 -28.35 -4.89 7.44
N ILE A 8 -27.67 -5.37 6.42
CA ILE A 8 -26.96 -6.64 6.49
C ILE A 8 -25.65 -6.45 7.23
N ASP A 9 -25.43 -7.28 8.24
CA ASP A 9 -24.19 -7.34 8.99
C ASP A 9 -23.01 -7.70 8.05
N LYS A 10 -22.29 -6.68 7.60
CA LYS A 10 -21.14 -6.78 6.69
C LYS A 10 -19.97 -7.58 7.27
N GLN A 11 -20.04 -7.98 8.55
CA GLN A 11 -19.04 -8.83 9.19
C GLN A 11 -19.37 -10.32 9.00
N ASN A 12 -20.64 -10.65 8.85
CA ASN A 12 -21.10 -12.04 8.78
C ASN A 12 -21.52 -12.48 7.38
N PHE A 13 -21.65 -11.56 6.42
CA PHE A 13 -22.08 -11.87 5.06
C PHE A 13 -21.18 -11.19 4.02
N PHE A 14 -20.84 -11.95 2.99
CA PHE A 14 -19.97 -11.47 1.91
C PHE A 14 -20.68 -11.54 0.55
N SER A 15 -20.55 -10.49 -0.26
CA SER A 15 -20.85 -10.60 -1.69
C SER A 15 -19.79 -11.46 -2.38
N ILE A 16 -20.12 -11.95 -3.60
CA ILE A 16 -19.17 -12.71 -4.43
C ILE A 16 -17.88 -11.90 -4.66
N GLU A 17 -18.02 -10.59 -4.90
CA GLU A 17 -16.91 -9.68 -5.11
C GLU A 17 -16.01 -9.56 -3.89
N VAL A 18 -16.63 -9.28 -2.73
CA VAL A 18 -15.89 -9.12 -1.46
C VAL A 18 -15.20 -10.43 -1.10
N LEU A 19 -15.86 -11.57 -1.25
CA LEU A 19 -15.23 -12.86 -0.96
C LEU A 19 -14.07 -13.16 -1.93
N ALA A 20 -14.22 -12.84 -3.23
CA ALA A 20 -13.14 -12.97 -4.20
C ALA A 20 -11.93 -12.08 -3.83
N ASP A 21 -12.17 -10.86 -3.38
CA ASP A 21 -11.11 -9.95 -2.92
C ASP A 21 -10.41 -10.47 -1.66
N ILE A 22 -11.18 -10.97 -0.67
CA ILE A 22 -10.62 -11.57 0.54
C ILE A 22 -9.71 -12.75 0.19
N LEU A 23 -10.21 -13.69 -0.61
CA LEU A 23 -9.49 -14.92 -0.98
C LEU A 23 -8.45 -14.71 -2.09
N SER A 24 -8.23 -13.47 -2.54
CA SER A 24 -7.26 -13.16 -3.62
C SER A 24 -7.51 -13.95 -4.91
N THR A 25 -8.78 -14.16 -5.24
CA THR A 25 -9.23 -14.97 -6.38
C THR A 25 -10.14 -14.19 -7.30
N SER A 26 -10.56 -14.77 -8.41
CA SER A 26 -11.52 -14.15 -9.33
C SER A 26 -12.97 -14.48 -8.97
N LYS A 27 -13.90 -13.57 -9.31
CA LYS A 27 -15.35 -13.83 -9.19
C LYS A 27 -15.75 -15.17 -9.82
N ARG A 28 -15.18 -15.49 -10.99
CA ARG A 28 -15.47 -16.76 -11.72
C ARG A 28 -15.18 -18.00 -10.86
N ILE A 29 -14.15 -17.95 -10.02
CA ILE A 29 -13.82 -19.07 -9.13
C ILE A 29 -14.88 -19.20 -8.05
N ILE A 30 -15.33 -18.09 -7.45
CA ILE A 30 -16.42 -18.11 -6.44
C ILE A 30 -17.74 -18.60 -7.08
N GLU A 31 -18.09 -18.07 -8.26
CA GLU A 31 -19.26 -18.51 -9.02
C GLU A 31 -19.19 -20.01 -9.40
N SER A 32 -17.99 -20.51 -9.75
CA SER A 32 -17.78 -21.93 -10.00
C SER A 32 -18.04 -22.78 -8.74
N LYS A 33 -17.59 -22.33 -7.57
CA LYS A 33 -17.86 -22.99 -6.29
C LYS A 33 -19.35 -23.01 -5.96
N ILE A 34 -20.07 -21.93 -6.28
CA ILE A 34 -21.54 -21.88 -6.14
C ILE A 34 -22.21 -22.89 -7.07
N LYS A 35 -21.81 -22.94 -8.35
CA LYS A 35 -22.37 -23.91 -9.33
C LYS A 35 -22.13 -25.36 -8.94
N LYS A 36 -20.99 -25.64 -8.26
CA LYS A 36 -20.67 -26.99 -7.76
C LYS A 36 -21.37 -27.32 -6.43
N GLY A 37 -22.10 -26.37 -5.83
CA GLY A 37 -22.75 -26.55 -4.54
C GLY A 37 -21.80 -26.47 -3.33
N GLU A 38 -20.54 -26.09 -3.55
CA GLU A 38 -19.54 -25.90 -2.47
C GLU A 38 -19.85 -24.66 -1.62
N LEU A 39 -20.47 -23.64 -2.22
CA LEU A 39 -20.96 -22.42 -1.58
C LEU A 39 -22.45 -22.24 -1.90
N LYS A 40 -23.23 -21.84 -0.90
CA LYS A 40 -24.67 -21.64 -1.03
C LYS A 40 -25.05 -20.20 -0.66
N PRO A 41 -25.25 -19.31 -1.62
CA PRO A 41 -25.72 -17.95 -1.35
C PRO A 41 -27.10 -17.97 -0.68
N CYS A 42 -27.35 -17.04 0.22
CA CYS A 42 -28.66 -16.82 0.82
C CYS A 42 -29.69 -16.49 -0.28
N PRO A 43 -30.82 -17.20 -0.38
CA PRO A 43 -31.77 -17.04 -1.48
C PRO A 43 -32.29 -15.61 -1.66
N ASN A 44 -32.49 -14.88 -0.56
CA ASN A 44 -33.08 -13.54 -0.57
C ASN A 44 -32.08 -12.42 -0.88
N THR A 45 -30.78 -12.62 -0.62
CA THR A 45 -29.77 -11.57 -0.69
C THR A 45 -28.67 -11.86 -1.68
N GLY A 46 -28.47 -13.11 -2.07
CA GLY A 46 -27.34 -13.56 -2.90
C GLY A 46 -26.00 -13.53 -2.16
N LEU A 47 -25.98 -13.22 -0.86
CA LEU A 47 -24.76 -13.13 -0.05
C LEU A 47 -24.35 -14.50 0.51
N ILE A 48 -23.06 -14.68 0.73
CA ILE A 48 -22.46 -15.90 1.28
C ILE A 48 -22.25 -15.69 2.77
N ASP A 49 -22.80 -16.58 3.60
CA ASP A 49 -22.60 -16.58 5.03
C ASP A 49 -21.13 -16.91 5.37
N LYS A 50 -20.56 -16.16 6.30
CA LYS A 50 -19.19 -16.32 6.81
C LYS A 50 -18.91 -17.73 7.31
N VAL A 51 -19.88 -18.39 7.91
CA VAL A 51 -19.75 -19.77 8.44
C VAL A 51 -19.30 -20.75 7.35
N GLN A 52 -19.73 -20.55 6.09
CA GLN A 52 -19.33 -21.41 4.98
C GLN A 52 -17.85 -21.24 4.58
N VAL A 53 -17.23 -20.12 4.95
CA VAL A 53 -15.90 -19.73 4.47
C VAL A 53 -14.90 -19.41 5.60
N ILE A 54 -15.30 -19.58 6.85
CA ILE A 54 -14.47 -19.32 8.04
C ILE A 54 -13.21 -20.22 8.10
N HIS A 55 -13.22 -21.35 7.41
CA HIS A 55 -12.07 -22.25 7.31
C HIS A 55 -10.91 -21.69 6.45
N TYR A 56 -11.16 -20.64 5.62
CA TYR A 56 -10.11 -19.96 4.88
C TYR A 56 -9.31 -19.05 5.84
N PRO A 57 -7.95 -19.15 5.83
CA PRO A 57 -7.10 -18.36 6.74
C PRO A 57 -7.35 -16.85 6.64
N GLU A 58 -7.65 -16.33 5.44
CA GLU A 58 -7.91 -14.92 5.20
C GLU A 58 -9.19 -14.46 5.90
N VAL A 59 -10.25 -15.26 5.83
CA VAL A 59 -11.52 -14.97 6.49
C VAL A 59 -11.38 -15.07 8.00
N LYS A 60 -10.69 -16.11 8.47
CA LYS A 60 -10.40 -16.32 9.89
C LYS A 60 -9.59 -15.15 10.47
N ASN A 61 -8.59 -14.67 9.76
CA ASN A 61 -7.78 -13.52 10.19
C ASN A 61 -8.62 -12.23 10.34
N ILE A 62 -9.64 -12.05 9.49
CA ILE A 62 -10.57 -10.91 9.61
C ILE A 62 -11.48 -11.10 10.82
N ASP A 63 -11.98 -12.30 11.03
CA ASP A 63 -12.88 -12.63 12.15
C ASP A 63 -12.19 -12.50 13.51
N GLU A 64 -10.94 -12.97 13.61
CA GLU A 64 -10.10 -12.92 14.82
C GLU A 64 -9.27 -11.63 14.92
N SER A 65 -9.66 -10.57 14.20
CA SER A 65 -8.90 -9.32 14.11
C SER A 65 -8.69 -8.68 15.50
N LYS A 66 -7.44 -8.27 15.72
CA LYS A 66 -7.04 -7.49 16.92
C LYS A 66 -6.87 -6.00 16.61
N TRP A 67 -7.43 -5.53 15.50
CA TRP A 67 -7.31 -4.15 15.02
C TRP A 67 -7.54 -3.10 16.12
N ASP A 68 -8.66 -3.21 16.81
CA ASP A 68 -9.05 -2.21 17.83
C ASP A 68 -8.12 -2.23 19.05
N ASP A 69 -7.50 -3.36 19.37
CA ASP A 69 -6.53 -3.47 20.47
C ASP A 69 -5.14 -3.00 20.05
N GLU A 70 -4.75 -3.28 18.82
CA GLU A 70 -3.48 -2.80 18.26
C GLU A 70 -3.44 -1.26 18.18
N LEU A 71 -4.56 -0.62 17.83
CA LEU A 71 -4.68 0.84 17.81
C LEU A 71 -4.58 1.51 19.18
N LYS A 72 -4.84 0.78 20.26
CA LYS A 72 -4.68 1.30 21.64
C LYS A 72 -3.22 1.31 22.09
N THR A 73 -2.34 0.60 21.38
CA THR A 73 -0.91 0.53 21.72
C THR A 73 -0.28 1.90 21.52
N LYS A 74 0.33 2.41 22.59
CA LYS A 74 1.05 3.68 22.55
C LYS A 74 2.55 3.41 22.46
N PRO A 75 3.31 4.20 21.68
CA PRO A 75 4.75 4.11 21.67
C PRO A 75 5.32 4.44 23.06
N SER A 76 6.38 3.74 23.47
CA SER A 76 7.05 3.99 24.75
C SER A 76 7.82 5.31 24.78
N ARG A 77 8.18 5.85 23.61
CA ARG A 77 8.81 7.14 23.39
C ARG A 77 8.53 7.61 21.96
N GLN A 78 8.94 8.80 21.62
CA GLN A 78 8.99 9.24 20.24
C GLN A 78 10.18 8.57 19.53
N TYR A 79 9.95 8.11 18.28
CA TYR A 79 10.93 7.45 17.44
C TYR A 79 11.23 8.29 16.21
N ASN A 80 12.51 8.45 15.89
CA ASN A 80 12.97 9.26 14.77
C ASN A 80 12.92 8.48 13.46
N LEU A 81 12.34 9.11 12.44
CA LEU A 81 12.10 8.57 11.12
C LEU A 81 12.84 9.36 10.05
N VAL A 82 13.49 8.66 9.13
CA VAL A 82 13.92 9.19 7.84
C VAL A 82 13.12 8.50 6.73
N GLU A 83 12.53 9.27 5.81
CA GLU A 83 11.84 8.73 4.66
C GLU A 83 12.51 9.15 3.34
N LEU A 84 12.80 8.18 2.50
CA LEU A 84 13.37 8.35 1.17
C LEU A 84 12.31 8.09 0.12
N PHE A 85 12.39 8.81 -1.01
CA PHE A 85 11.38 8.70 -2.08
C PHE A 85 9.98 8.99 -1.57
N ALA A 86 9.83 10.06 -0.78
CA ALA A 86 8.65 10.33 0.03
C ALA A 86 7.36 10.57 -0.79
N GLY A 87 7.47 10.94 -2.06
CA GLY A 87 6.32 11.29 -2.88
C GLY A 87 5.49 12.40 -2.23
N GLY A 88 4.18 12.24 -2.19
CA GLY A 88 3.27 13.16 -1.48
C GLY A 88 3.18 12.91 0.04
N GLY A 89 4.03 12.05 0.62
CA GLY A 89 4.14 11.83 2.06
C GLY A 89 3.15 10.83 2.66
N GLY A 90 2.58 9.95 1.85
CA GLY A 90 1.56 9.02 2.35
C GLY A 90 2.08 8.06 3.43
N LEU A 91 3.31 7.59 3.30
CA LEU A 91 3.92 6.69 4.28
C LEU A 91 4.36 7.46 5.53
N ALA A 92 5.03 8.63 5.36
CA ALA A 92 5.40 9.51 6.46
C ALA A 92 4.19 9.94 7.30
N LEU A 93 3.08 10.31 6.64
CA LEU A 93 1.85 10.69 7.34
C LEU A 93 1.29 9.52 8.17
N GLY A 94 1.29 8.31 7.62
CA GLY A 94 0.85 7.12 8.36
C GLY A 94 1.73 6.83 9.57
N LEU A 95 3.03 7.02 9.43
CA LEU A 95 4.00 6.84 10.53
C LEU A 95 3.91 7.97 11.56
N GLU A 96 3.70 9.23 11.13
CA GLU A 96 3.41 10.35 12.03
C GLU A 96 2.18 10.07 12.90
N GLN A 97 1.08 9.58 12.31
CA GLN A 97 -0.12 9.18 13.04
C GLN A 97 0.13 8.04 14.03
N ALA A 98 1.13 7.20 13.76
CA ALA A 98 1.59 6.15 14.68
C ALA A 98 2.58 6.66 15.76
N GLY A 99 2.88 7.97 15.80
CA GLY A 99 3.71 8.61 16.81
C GLY A 99 5.20 8.71 16.45
N PHE A 100 5.57 8.51 15.17
CA PHE A 100 6.94 8.74 14.71
C PHE A 100 7.19 10.23 14.44
N ASN A 101 8.43 10.66 14.65
CA ASN A 101 8.92 12.00 14.33
C ASN A 101 9.70 11.97 13.02
N SER A 102 9.19 12.63 11.99
CA SER A 102 9.86 12.74 10.68
C SER A 102 11.02 13.74 10.78
N VAL A 103 12.25 13.23 10.87
CA VAL A 103 13.47 14.05 11.00
C VAL A 103 13.92 14.56 9.64
N LEU A 104 13.75 13.73 8.58
CA LEU A 104 14.11 14.09 7.21
C LEU A 104 13.26 13.31 6.22
N LEU A 105 12.75 14.00 5.21
CA LEU A 105 12.15 13.42 4.02
C LEU A 105 12.93 13.83 2.77
N ASN A 106 13.22 12.88 1.88
CA ASN A 106 13.83 13.18 0.59
C ASN A 106 12.86 12.85 -0.54
N GLU A 107 12.75 13.78 -1.48
CA GLU A 107 11.96 13.62 -2.69
C GLU A 107 12.60 14.41 -3.86
N LEU A 108 12.56 13.83 -5.04
CA LEU A 108 13.08 14.45 -6.25
C LEU A 108 12.08 15.38 -6.91
N ASP A 109 10.81 14.98 -6.95
CA ASP A 109 9.75 15.70 -7.65
C ASP A 109 9.35 16.99 -6.94
N LYS A 110 9.43 18.12 -7.66
CA LYS A 110 9.10 19.44 -7.14
C LYS A 110 7.65 19.55 -6.67
N HIS A 111 6.71 18.93 -7.38
CA HIS A 111 5.29 19.04 -7.04
C HIS A 111 4.95 18.23 -5.80
N ALA A 112 5.56 17.05 -5.67
CA ALA A 112 5.47 16.25 -4.46
C ALA A 112 6.05 17.00 -3.25
N CYS A 113 7.25 17.60 -3.39
CA CYS A 113 7.85 18.43 -2.34
C CYS A 113 6.98 19.63 -1.95
N ASN A 114 6.35 20.29 -2.92
CA ASN A 114 5.41 21.38 -2.63
C ASN A 114 4.18 20.90 -1.85
N THR A 115 3.66 19.72 -2.19
CA THR A 115 2.56 19.09 -1.45
C THR A 115 2.95 18.80 -0.01
N LEU A 116 4.13 18.21 0.20
CA LEU A 116 4.68 17.96 1.54
C LEU A 116 4.78 19.25 2.35
N LYS A 117 5.43 20.28 1.80
CA LYS A 117 5.64 21.57 2.48
C LYS A 117 4.33 22.29 2.79
N HIS A 118 3.34 22.18 1.90
CA HIS A 118 2.02 22.77 2.13
C HIS A 118 1.28 22.07 3.27
N ASN A 119 1.31 20.73 3.30
CA ASN A 119 0.56 19.96 4.29
C ASN A 119 1.29 19.84 5.64
N ARG A 120 2.62 19.90 5.63
CA ARG A 120 3.48 19.76 6.81
C ARG A 120 4.65 20.74 6.72
N PRO A 121 4.42 22.05 7.00
CA PRO A 121 5.45 23.09 6.88
C PRO A 121 6.66 22.83 7.78
N ASP A 122 6.46 22.13 8.90
CA ASP A 122 7.49 21.86 9.91
C ASP A 122 8.35 20.63 9.59
N TRP A 123 8.00 19.86 8.54
CA TRP A 123 8.81 18.73 8.12
C TRP A 123 10.09 19.21 7.41
N ASN A 124 11.22 18.60 7.75
CA ASN A 124 12.48 18.83 7.05
C ASN A 124 12.49 18.06 5.72
N ILE A 125 12.25 18.77 4.61
CA ILE A 125 12.09 18.20 3.28
C ILE A 125 13.27 18.62 2.41
N ILE A 126 14.10 17.66 2.01
CA ILE A 126 15.19 17.85 1.05
C ILE A 126 14.67 17.48 -0.34
N GLN A 127 14.48 18.51 -1.17
CA GLN A 127 14.19 18.34 -2.59
C GLN A 127 15.49 18.09 -3.36
N GLY A 128 15.63 16.94 -4.00
CA GLY A 128 16.79 16.66 -4.85
C GLY A 128 17.07 15.18 -5.03
N ASP A 129 18.04 14.91 -5.91
CA ASP A 129 18.49 13.53 -6.16
C ASP A 129 19.17 12.98 -4.91
N ILE A 130 18.70 11.84 -4.44
CA ILE A 130 19.19 11.12 -3.28
C ILE A 130 20.72 10.86 -3.36
N LYS A 131 21.28 10.72 -4.54
CA LYS A 131 22.73 10.52 -4.78
C LYS A 131 23.58 11.66 -4.24
N ASN A 132 23.02 12.87 -4.17
CA ASN A 132 23.70 14.08 -3.73
C ASN A 132 23.53 14.35 -2.22
N ILE A 133 22.81 13.52 -1.49
CA ILE A 133 22.55 13.72 -0.06
C ILE A 133 23.70 13.13 0.76
N ASN A 134 24.23 13.95 1.64
CA ASN A 134 25.12 13.51 2.72
C ASN A 134 24.28 13.31 3.98
N PHE A 135 23.85 12.07 4.21
CA PHE A 135 22.94 11.76 5.31
C PHE A 135 23.53 12.07 6.69
N LEU A 136 24.83 11.83 6.89
CA LEU A 136 25.50 12.11 8.17
C LEU A 136 25.52 13.59 8.49
N LYS A 137 25.54 14.47 7.47
CA LYS A 137 25.49 15.91 7.67
C LYS A 137 24.07 16.42 7.91
N GLU A 138 23.10 15.87 7.18
CA GLU A 138 21.71 16.33 7.21
C GLU A 138 20.92 15.79 8.41
N VAL A 139 21.36 14.67 8.98
CA VAL A 139 20.69 14.00 10.10
C VAL A 139 21.62 14.00 11.31
N GLY A 140 21.32 14.84 12.29
CA GLY A 140 22.14 14.99 13.52
C GLY A 140 21.79 13.99 14.62
N ASP A 141 20.64 13.33 14.54
CA ASP A 141 20.09 12.47 15.58
C ASP A 141 20.22 10.98 15.26
N GLU A 142 20.13 10.16 16.30
CA GLU A 142 19.99 8.71 16.14
C GLU A 142 18.67 8.38 15.43
N ILE A 143 18.73 7.59 14.37
CA ILE A 143 17.56 7.18 13.58
C ILE A 143 17.07 5.82 14.05
N ASP A 144 15.78 5.79 14.42
CA ASP A 144 15.13 4.55 14.79
C ASP A 144 14.62 3.79 13.57
N VAL A 145 14.00 4.52 12.63
CA VAL A 145 13.41 3.92 11.43
C VAL A 145 13.84 4.68 10.17
N LEU A 146 14.28 3.93 9.17
CA LEU A 146 14.42 4.42 7.81
C LEU A 146 13.38 3.76 6.94
N THR A 147 12.67 4.53 6.13
CA THR A 147 11.67 3.99 5.21
C THR A 147 11.84 4.55 3.80
N GLY A 148 11.26 3.86 2.82
CA GLY A 148 11.23 4.36 1.46
C GLY A 148 10.58 3.41 0.46
N GLY A 149 9.95 3.99 -0.55
CA GLY A 149 9.37 3.31 -1.69
C GLY A 149 10.25 3.45 -2.94
N PHE A 150 11.33 2.67 -3.05
CA PHE A 150 12.24 2.77 -4.19
C PHE A 150 11.59 2.25 -5.49
N PRO A 151 11.84 2.91 -6.67
CA PRO A 151 11.31 2.46 -7.95
C PRO A 151 11.85 1.08 -8.38
N CYS A 152 10.96 0.22 -8.88
CA CYS A 152 11.28 -1.14 -9.33
C CYS A 152 12.13 -1.19 -10.63
N GLN A 153 12.11 -0.13 -11.43
CA GLN A 153 12.71 -0.08 -12.79
C GLN A 153 14.24 -0.22 -12.82
N SER A 154 14.90 -0.12 -11.68
CA SER A 154 16.37 -0.06 -11.59
C SER A 154 17.06 -1.43 -11.56
N PHE A 155 16.35 -2.54 -11.48
CA PHE A 155 16.94 -3.89 -11.30
C PHE A 155 17.23 -4.65 -12.60
N SER A 156 16.89 -4.11 -13.78
CA SER A 156 17.06 -4.82 -15.06
C SER A 156 18.49 -5.15 -15.45
N TYR A 157 19.47 -4.66 -14.68
CA TYR A 157 20.91 -4.84 -14.96
C TYR A 157 21.71 -5.38 -13.77
N ALA A 158 21.07 -5.85 -12.72
CA ALA A 158 21.79 -6.48 -11.60
C ALA A 158 22.51 -7.74 -12.09
N GLY A 159 23.82 -7.78 -11.89
CA GLY A 159 24.71 -8.80 -12.39
C GLY A 159 24.49 -10.19 -11.78
N LYS A 160 25.48 -11.09 -11.97
CA LYS A 160 25.39 -12.49 -11.53
C LYS A 160 25.69 -12.70 -10.03
N SER A 161 26.20 -11.70 -9.33
CA SER A 161 26.52 -11.78 -7.90
C SER A 161 25.35 -11.21 -7.07
N LEU A 162 25.22 -11.59 -5.80
CA LEU A 162 24.07 -11.29 -4.96
C LEU A 162 24.40 -10.26 -3.86
N GLY A 163 25.39 -9.37 -4.08
CA GLY A 163 25.91 -8.46 -3.08
C GLY A 163 25.53 -6.99 -3.26
N PHE A 164 25.87 -6.17 -2.25
CA PHE A 164 25.65 -4.72 -2.24
C PHE A 164 26.25 -4.01 -3.46
N GLU A 165 27.47 -4.40 -3.85
CA GLU A 165 28.17 -3.79 -4.99
C GLU A 165 27.47 -4.00 -6.34
N ASP A 166 26.72 -5.11 -6.50
CA ASP A 166 26.00 -5.42 -7.73
C ASP A 166 24.76 -4.57 -7.92
N THR A 167 24.29 -3.92 -6.87
CA THR A 167 23.14 -3.02 -6.94
C THR A 167 23.53 -1.58 -7.27
N ARG A 168 24.85 -1.30 -7.48
CA ARG A 168 25.35 0.04 -7.85
C ARG A 168 24.61 0.61 -9.04
N GLY A 169 24.27 1.89 -8.95
CA GLY A 169 23.52 2.62 -9.98
C GLY A 169 22.00 2.45 -9.89
N THR A 170 21.50 1.59 -9.02
CA THR A 170 20.07 1.48 -8.72
C THR A 170 19.66 2.44 -7.61
N LEU A 171 18.37 2.80 -7.54
CA LEU A 171 17.86 3.59 -6.42
C LEU A 171 17.76 2.76 -5.12
N PHE A 172 17.69 1.44 -5.23
CA PHE A 172 17.84 0.56 -4.08
C PHE A 172 19.24 0.65 -3.46
N PHE A 173 20.29 0.80 -4.28
CA PHE A 173 21.64 1.03 -3.79
C PHE A 173 21.73 2.29 -2.93
N GLU A 174 21.08 3.37 -3.35
CA GLU A 174 21.05 4.61 -2.59
C GLU A 174 20.31 4.45 -1.25
N MET A 175 19.23 3.68 -1.22
CA MET A 175 18.57 3.31 0.04
C MET A 175 19.49 2.48 0.93
N ALA A 176 20.20 1.51 0.37
CA ALA A 176 21.16 0.69 1.10
C ALA A 176 22.35 1.51 1.62
N ARG A 177 22.81 2.52 0.86
CA ARG A 177 23.80 3.50 1.31
C ARG A 177 23.30 4.30 2.49
N ALA A 178 22.08 4.81 2.44
CA ALA A 178 21.48 5.53 3.56
C ALA A 178 21.36 4.64 4.82
N ILE A 179 20.94 3.37 4.65
CA ILE A 179 20.89 2.40 5.76
C ILE A 179 22.28 2.19 6.36
N LYS A 180 23.32 2.07 5.53
CA LYS A 180 24.71 1.91 5.99
C LYS A 180 25.23 3.13 6.74
N GLU A 181 24.95 4.35 6.25
CA GLU A 181 25.40 5.62 6.84
C GLU A 181 24.65 5.93 8.14
N LEU A 182 23.32 5.79 8.17
CA LEU A 182 22.49 6.15 9.32
C LEU A 182 22.32 5.03 10.34
N ASN A 183 22.61 3.78 9.96
CA ASN A 183 22.51 2.59 10.80
C ASN A 183 21.21 2.54 11.65
N PRO A 184 20.01 2.68 11.04
CA PRO A 184 18.75 2.71 11.77
C PRO A 184 18.50 1.40 12.51
N LYS A 185 17.66 1.43 13.56
CA LYS A 185 17.27 0.20 14.29
C LYS A 185 16.42 -0.73 13.46
N VAL A 186 15.56 -0.14 12.64
CA VAL A 186 14.65 -0.84 11.74
C VAL A 186 14.64 -0.12 10.39
N PHE A 187 14.51 -0.83 9.30
CA PHE A 187 14.08 -0.21 8.06
C PHE A 187 12.84 -0.90 7.48
N LEU A 188 12.03 -0.10 6.78
CA LEU A 188 10.85 -0.53 6.09
C LEU A 188 10.94 -0.09 4.63
N ALA A 189 10.88 -1.03 3.71
CA ALA A 189 10.83 -0.74 2.28
C ALA A 189 9.49 -1.13 1.69
N GLU A 190 8.93 -0.25 0.87
CA GLU A 190 7.68 -0.49 0.12
C GLU A 190 8.00 -0.67 -1.36
N ASN A 191 7.31 -1.62 -2.00
CA ASN A 191 7.38 -1.76 -3.44
C ASN A 191 6.07 -2.34 -4.00
N VAL A 192 5.95 -2.37 -5.33
CA VAL A 192 4.82 -3.03 -5.99
C VAL A 192 4.88 -4.55 -5.79
N ARG A 193 3.72 -5.22 -5.73
CA ARG A 193 3.63 -6.68 -5.63
C ARG A 193 4.49 -7.42 -6.67
N ALA A 194 4.59 -6.85 -7.88
CA ALA A 194 5.35 -7.46 -8.97
C ALA A 194 6.83 -7.70 -8.65
N LEU A 195 7.41 -6.95 -7.69
CA LEU A 195 8.79 -7.19 -7.24
C LEU A 195 8.97 -8.60 -6.65
N PHE A 196 7.94 -9.18 -6.06
CA PHE A 196 7.99 -10.53 -5.49
C PHE A 196 8.33 -11.61 -6.53
N THR A 197 7.86 -11.43 -7.77
CA THR A 197 8.09 -12.37 -8.89
C THR A 197 9.01 -11.82 -9.96
N HIS A 198 9.53 -10.61 -9.77
CA HIS A 198 10.40 -9.96 -10.75
C HIS A 198 11.65 -10.80 -10.99
N ASP A 199 11.97 -10.99 -12.28
CA ASP A 199 13.11 -11.80 -12.72
C ASP A 199 13.12 -13.21 -12.08
N ASN A 200 11.96 -13.89 -12.07
CA ASN A 200 11.77 -15.20 -11.42
C ASN A 200 12.17 -15.22 -9.93
N GLY A 201 11.96 -14.11 -9.22
CA GLY A 201 12.28 -13.97 -7.80
C GLY A 201 13.74 -13.58 -7.51
N ARG A 202 14.62 -13.54 -8.51
CA ARG A 202 16.05 -13.21 -8.32
C ARG A 202 16.25 -11.83 -7.71
N THR A 203 15.46 -10.84 -8.14
CA THR A 203 15.55 -9.49 -7.59
C THR A 203 15.33 -9.46 -6.09
N LEU A 204 14.34 -10.18 -5.59
CA LEU A 204 14.08 -10.26 -4.14
C LEU A 204 15.23 -10.96 -3.40
N GLU A 205 15.82 -12.00 -3.99
CA GLU A 205 16.98 -12.68 -3.39
C GLU A 205 18.22 -11.77 -3.32
N VAL A 206 18.46 -10.94 -4.35
CA VAL A 206 19.52 -9.90 -4.30
C VAL A 206 19.25 -8.92 -3.15
N ILE A 207 18.02 -8.42 -3.02
CA ILE A 207 17.62 -7.52 -1.93
C ILE A 207 17.85 -8.19 -0.58
N LYS A 208 17.46 -9.45 -0.40
CA LYS A 208 17.69 -10.22 0.83
C LYS A 208 19.17 -10.33 1.18
N GLY A 209 20.00 -10.62 0.17
CA GLY A 209 21.47 -10.71 0.34
C GLY A 209 22.05 -9.38 0.82
N VAL A 210 21.68 -8.27 0.19
CA VAL A 210 22.14 -6.92 0.60
C VAL A 210 21.68 -6.57 2.03
N ILE A 211 20.45 -6.91 2.39
CA ILE A 211 19.91 -6.70 3.74
C ILE A 211 20.73 -7.46 4.78
N ASP A 212 21.07 -8.71 4.49
CA ASP A 212 21.88 -9.54 5.39
C ASP A 212 23.31 -8.99 5.53
N GLU A 213 23.93 -8.58 4.41
CA GLU A 213 25.25 -7.97 4.35
C GLU A 213 25.32 -6.66 5.14
N LEU A 214 24.26 -5.83 5.12
CA LEU A 214 24.14 -4.62 5.91
C LEU A 214 23.97 -4.88 7.42
N GLY A 215 23.85 -6.12 7.86
CA GLY A 215 23.73 -6.48 9.27
C GLY A 215 22.29 -6.49 9.79
N TYR A 216 21.31 -6.66 8.92
CA TYR A 216 19.90 -6.72 9.31
C TYR A 216 19.31 -8.12 9.13
N LYS A 217 18.32 -8.43 9.95
CA LYS A 217 17.46 -9.62 9.82
C LYS A 217 16.17 -9.21 9.15
N LEU A 218 15.96 -9.70 7.93
CA LEU A 218 14.69 -9.52 7.23
C LEU A 218 13.60 -10.37 7.89
N ILE A 219 12.47 -9.75 8.18
CA ILE A 219 11.21 -10.42 8.51
C ILE A 219 10.63 -10.99 7.22
N GLU A 220 9.96 -12.13 7.29
CA GLU A 220 9.33 -12.71 6.09
C GLU A 220 8.50 -11.66 5.34
N PRO A 221 8.85 -11.36 4.07
CA PRO A 221 8.18 -10.31 3.29
C PRO A 221 6.70 -10.58 3.13
N LYS A 222 5.88 -9.53 3.19
CA LYS A 222 4.43 -9.67 3.07
C LYS A 222 3.84 -8.69 2.07
N VAL A 223 2.93 -9.20 1.23
CA VAL A 223 2.08 -8.35 0.39
C VAL A 223 0.89 -7.90 1.22
N LEU A 224 0.80 -6.61 1.51
CA LEU A 224 -0.34 -6.00 2.17
C LEU A 224 -1.33 -5.48 1.13
N LYS A 225 -2.62 -5.66 1.40
CA LYS A 225 -3.72 -5.15 0.58
C LYS A 225 -4.44 -4.05 1.35
N ALA A 226 -4.51 -2.86 0.80
CA ALA A 226 -5.12 -1.70 1.44
C ALA A 226 -6.56 -1.94 1.90
N ILE A 227 -7.33 -2.74 1.17
CA ILE A 227 -8.71 -3.10 1.53
C ILE A 227 -8.85 -3.77 2.89
N PHE A 228 -7.78 -4.43 3.39
CA PHE A 228 -7.77 -5.06 4.70
C PHE A 228 -7.42 -4.09 5.83
N TYR A 229 -7.08 -2.84 5.52
CA TYR A 229 -6.62 -1.84 6.48
C TYR A 229 -7.49 -0.59 6.45
N LYS A 230 -8.80 -0.77 6.38
CA LYS A 230 -9.82 0.30 6.42
C LYS A 230 -9.74 1.29 5.25
N VAL A 231 -9.13 0.90 4.12
CA VAL A 231 -9.00 1.72 2.91
C VAL A 231 -9.82 1.10 1.78
N PRO A 232 -10.79 1.79 1.17
CA PRO A 232 -11.63 1.26 0.10
C PRO A 232 -10.91 1.26 -1.27
N GLN A 233 -9.71 0.69 -1.31
CA GLN A 233 -8.87 0.63 -2.51
C GLN A 233 -8.21 -0.75 -2.65
N LYS A 234 -8.28 -1.32 -3.84
CA LYS A 234 -7.60 -2.57 -4.20
C LYS A 234 -6.13 -2.30 -4.55
N ARG A 235 -5.35 -1.86 -3.58
CA ARG A 235 -3.93 -1.60 -3.72
C ARG A 235 -3.13 -2.66 -2.99
N GLU A 236 -2.23 -3.33 -3.70
CA GLU A 236 -1.34 -4.34 -3.13
C GLU A 236 0.10 -3.82 -3.14
N ARG A 237 0.79 -3.98 -2.00
CA ARG A 237 2.20 -3.58 -1.85
C ARG A 237 2.99 -4.62 -1.11
N LEU A 238 4.15 -4.93 -1.65
CA LEU A 238 5.15 -5.71 -0.96
C LEU A 238 5.81 -4.82 0.09
N ILE A 239 5.78 -5.27 1.33
CA ILE A 239 6.44 -4.60 2.44
C ILE A 239 7.59 -5.50 2.93
N LEU A 240 8.75 -4.90 3.03
CA LEU A 240 9.96 -5.48 3.59
C LEU A 240 10.25 -4.78 4.91
N VAL A 241 10.33 -5.52 5.99
CA VAL A 241 10.72 -4.98 7.31
C VAL A 241 11.98 -5.72 7.74
N ALA A 242 13.02 -4.99 8.07
CA ALA A 242 14.24 -5.59 8.58
C ALA A 242 14.70 -4.91 9.86
N ILE A 243 15.12 -5.73 10.81
CA ILE A 243 15.56 -5.32 12.15
C ILE A 243 17.05 -5.56 12.25
N ARG A 244 17.80 -4.59 12.78
CA ARG A 244 19.24 -4.71 12.99
C ARG A 244 19.55 -5.95 13.85
N LYS A 245 20.54 -6.76 13.45
CA LYS A 245 20.78 -8.09 14.03
C LYS A 245 21.00 -8.10 15.54
N ASP A 246 21.61 -7.04 16.11
CA ASP A 246 21.80 -6.91 17.55
C ASP A 246 20.50 -6.76 18.35
N LEU A 247 19.44 -6.26 17.69
CA LEU A 247 18.10 -6.07 18.27
C LEU A 247 17.16 -7.23 17.94
N ALA A 248 17.36 -7.88 16.78
CA ALA A 248 16.44 -8.88 16.26
C ALA A 248 16.25 -10.11 17.16
N GLN A 249 17.22 -10.41 18.05
CA GLN A 249 17.10 -11.49 19.01
C GLN A 249 16.29 -11.10 20.27
N LYS A 250 16.15 -9.80 20.53
CA LYS A 250 15.49 -9.25 21.72
C LYS A 250 14.10 -8.69 21.43
N THR A 251 13.70 -8.68 20.16
CA THR A 251 12.44 -8.08 19.71
C THR A 251 11.61 -9.06 18.91
N SER A 252 10.30 -8.90 18.94
CA SER A 252 9.38 -9.62 18.08
C SER A 252 8.62 -8.63 17.19
N PHE A 253 8.56 -8.91 15.91
CA PHE A 253 7.72 -8.18 14.98
C PHE A 253 6.45 -8.99 14.69
N LYS A 254 5.31 -8.30 14.67
CA LYS A 254 4.04 -8.88 14.24
C LYS A 254 3.44 -8.02 13.14
N TRP A 255 3.00 -8.67 12.07
CA TRP A 255 2.23 -7.99 11.03
C TRP A 255 0.90 -7.50 11.62
N PRO A 256 0.45 -6.30 11.22
CA PRO A 256 -0.82 -5.77 11.73
C PRO A 256 -1.99 -6.67 11.36
N SER A 257 -2.96 -6.77 12.25
CA SER A 257 -4.22 -7.46 11.98
C SER A 257 -5.02 -6.71 10.91
N PRO A 258 -5.76 -7.41 10.05
CA PRO A 258 -6.69 -6.76 9.14
C PRO A 258 -7.82 -6.08 9.92
N TYR A 259 -8.42 -5.05 9.33
CA TYR A 259 -9.68 -4.51 9.85
C TYR A 259 -10.80 -5.56 9.75
N LYS A 260 -11.73 -5.54 10.68
CA LYS A 260 -12.76 -6.57 10.83
C LYS A 260 -13.78 -6.70 9.68
N ARG A 261 -13.74 -5.80 8.70
CA ARG A 261 -14.53 -5.86 7.46
C ARG A 261 -13.87 -5.12 6.31
N ILE A 262 -14.31 -5.41 5.09
CA ILE A 262 -13.90 -4.66 3.91
C ILE A 262 -14.71 -3.35 3.83
N MET A 263 -13.99 -2.23 3.69
CA MET A 263 -14.59 -0.92 3.48
C MET A 263 -14.89 -0.71 1.99
N THR A 264 -15.99 -0.03 1.71
CA THR A 264 -16.39 0.38 0.36
C THR A 264 -16.27 1.89 0.19
N LEU A 265 -16.29 2.36 -1.07
CA LEU A 265 -16.36 3.82 -1.33
C LEU A 265 -17.61 4.46 -0.71
N ARG A 266 -18.72 3.71 -0.64
CA ARG A 266 -19.93 4.17 0.05
C ARG A 266 -19.66 4.43 1.54
N ASP A 267 -18.96 3.51 2.21
CA ASP A 267 -18.59 3.69 3.62
C ASP A 267 -17.70 4.91 3.81
N ALA A 268 -16.77 5.17 2.87
CA ALA A 268 -15.91 6.35 2.94
C ALA A 268 -16.66 7.67 2.75
N PHE A 269 -17.59 7.73 1.79
CA PHE A 269 -18.24 8.98 1.41
C PHE A 269 -19.50 9.31 2.23
N PHE A 270 -20.23 8.30 2.70
CA PHE A 270 -21.54 8.50 3.32
C PHE A 270 -21.63 8.10 4.79
N ALA A 271 -20.70 7.29 5.27
CA ALA A 271 -20.75 6.83 6.67
C ALA A 271 -19.82 7.60 7.61
N GLY A 272 -18.96 8.48 7.10
CA GLY A 272 -18.01 9.26 7.90
C GLY A 272 -16.96 8.39 8.66
N GLU A 273 -16.87 7.10 8.36
CA GLU A 273 -16.02 6.16 9.10
C GLU A 273 -14.52 6.33 8.82
N LEU A 274 -14.15 6.91 7.69
CA LEU A 274 -12.75 7.06 7.30
C LEU A 274 -12.21 8.46 7.57
N PHE A 275 -12.99 9.47 7.23
CA PHE A 275 -12.66 10.89 7.42
C PHE A 275 -13.93 11.71 7.31
N ASP A 276 -13.90 12.94 7.83
CA ASP A 276 -14.96 13.90 7.58
C ASP A 276 -14.93 14.26 6.09
N SER A 277 -16.05 14.08 5.41
CA SER A 277 -16.16 14.28 3.95
C SER A 277 -16.13 15.74 3.52
N ASN A 278 -16.19 16.68 4.45
CA ASN A 278 -16.01 18.11 4.19
C ASN A 278 -14.53 18.45 4.01
N VAL A 279 -13.91 17.93 2.96
CA VAL A 279 -12.58 18.38 2.56
C VAL A 279 -12.77 19.74 1.87
N PRO A 280 -12.34 20.86 2.48
CA PRO A 280 -12.40 22.16 1.84
C PRO A 280 -11.57 22.13 0.56
N SER A 281 -12.08 22.73 -0.51
CA SER A 281 -11.35 22.88 -1.77
C SER A 281 -11.05 21.56 -2.52
N SER A 282 -11.85 20.51 -2.32
CA SER A 282 -11.90 19.41 -3.26
C SER A 282 -12.68 19.76 -4.54
N ASP A 283 -12.68 21.02 -4.90
CA ASP A 283 -13.24 21.57 -6.16
C ASP A 283 -12.50 20.97 -7.35
N GLY A 284 -12.56 19.69 -7.45
CA GLY A 284 -11.90 18.77 -8.36
C GLY A 284 -11.56 19.35 -9.73
N GLN A 285 -10.69 18.67 -10.44
CA GLN A 285 -10.42 19.00 -11.84
C GLN A 285 -11.75 19.06 -12.61
N THR A 286 -12.04 20.21 -13.22
CA THR A 286 -13.12 20.32 -14.18
C THR A 286 -12.77 19.45 -15.38
N TYR A 287 -13.48 18.36 -15.57
CA TYR A 287 -13.37 17.58 -16.78
C TYR A 287 -13.85 18.40 -17.98
N PRO A 288 -13.17 18.33 -19.14
CA PRO A 288 -13.73 18.86 -20.37
C PRO A 288 -15.16 18.32 -20.54
N LYS A 289 -16.11 19.19 -20.94
CA LYS A 289 -17.54 18.83 -21.05
C LYS A 289 -17.76 17.52 -21.77
N ARG A 290 -17.05 17.28 -22.89
CA ARG A 290 -17.08 16.03 -23.66
C ARG A 290 -16.75 14.81 -22.81
N LYS A 291 -15.69 14.85 -22.01
CA LYS A 291 -15.30 13.70 -21.14
C LYS A 291 -16.29 13.49 -20.00
N TYR A 292 -16.87 14.55 -19.48
CA TYR A 292 -17.88 14.45 -18.43
C TYR A 292 -19.11 13.67 -18.94
N GLU A 293 -19.64 14.03 -20.11
CA GLU A 293 -20.81 13.38 -20.72
C GLU A 293 -20.54 11.88 -20.94
N ILE A 294 -19.37 11.50 -21.48
CA ILE A 294 -18.99 10.10 -21.66
C ILE A 294 -18.85 9.35 -20.30
N MET A 295 -18.30 10.02 -19.30
CA MET A 295 -18.08 9.38 -17.99
C MET A 295 -19.38 9.15 -17.21
N THR A 296 -20.48 9.86 -17.53
CA THR A 296 -21.80 9.59 -16.94
C THR A 296 -22.38 8.24 -17.38
N GLU A 297 -21.93 7.71 -18.52
CA GLU A 297 -22.33 6.40 -19.05
C GLU A 297 -21.55 5.22 -18.42
N VAL A 298 -20.54 5.49 -17.59
CA VAL A 298 -19.80 4.43 -16.89
C VAL A 298 -20.72 3.80 -15.85
N PRO A 299 -20.96 2.47 -15.91
CA PRO A 299 -21.82 1.79 -14.94
C PRO A 299 -21.25 1.83 -13.53
N GLN A 300 -22.12 1.77 -12.54
CA GLN A 300 -21.71 1.71 -11.13
C GLN A 300 -20.73 0.56 -10.89
N GLY A 301 -19.59 0.84 -10.27
CA GLY A 301 -18.51 -0.13 -10.04
C GLY A 301 -17.67 -0.44 -11.28
N GLY A 302 -17.94 0.24 -12.37
CA GLY A 302 -17.19 0.14 -13.63
C GLY A 302 -16.13 1.21 -13.80
N TYR A 303 -15.54 1.25 -14.98
CA TYR A 303 -14.57 2.24 -15.41
C TYR A 303 -14.66 2.42 -16.94
N TRP A 304 -13.88 3.30 -17.54
CA TRP A 304 -14.01 3.66 -18.96
C TRP A 304 -14.01 2.48 -19.94
N ARG A 305 -13.36 1.33 -19.61
CA ARG A 305 -13.41 0.13 -20.46
C ARG A 305 -14.75 -0.63 -20.41
N ASN A 306 -15.65 -0.25 -19.51
CA ASN A 306 -17.01 -0.77 -19.46
C ASN A 306 -17.99 0.01 -20.35
N LEU A 307 -17.52 1.11 -20.94
CA LEU A 307 -18.24 1.85 -21.98
C LEU A 307 -18.35 1.01 -23.28
N SER A 308 -19.27 1.37 -24.15
CA SER A 308 -19.32 0.81 -25.51
C SER A 308 -18.03 1.12 -26.27
N ASP A 309 -17.68 0.32 -27.27
CA ASP A 309 -16.47 0.52 -28.09
C ASP A 309 -16.43 1.90 -28.75
N GLU A 310 -17.57 2.46 -29.09
CA GLU A 310 -17.69 3.81 -29.64
C GLU A 310 -17.31 4.86 -28.61
N LEU A 311 -17.89 4.80 -27.42
CA LEU A 311 -17.58 5.73 -26.33
C LEU A 311 -16.15 5.58 -25.79
N GLN A 312 -15.60 4.36 -25.82
CA GLN A 312 -14.19 4.15 -25.49
C GLN A 312 -13.27 4.87 -26.46
N ARG A 313 -13.52 4.76 -27.75
CA ARG A 313 -12.74 5.47 -28.78
C ARG A 313 -12.87 6.98 -28.62
N GLU A 314 -14.07 7.48 -28.37
CA GLU A 314 -14.31 8.89 -28.13
C GLU A 314 -13.60 9.41 -26.87
N TYR A 315 -13.65 8.65 -25.77
CA TYR A 315 -12.96 8.97 -24.53
C TYR A 315 -11.44 9.06 -24.73
N MET A 316 -10.87 8.16 -25.53
CA MET A 316 -9.44 8.05 -25.79
C MET A 316 -8.96 8.93 -26.94
N GLN A 317 -9.85 9.66 -27.66
CA GLN A 317 -9.43 10.59 -28.71
C GLN A 317 -8.40 11.59 -28.18
N GLY A 318 -7.20 11.55 -28.72
CA GLY A 318 -6.04 12.32 -28.31
C GLY A 318 -4.96 11.57 -27.51
N SER A 319 -5.29 10.39 -26.93
CA SER A 319 -4.33 9.55 -26.20
C SER A 319 -3.81 8.36 -27.02
N TYR A 320 -4.50 7.99 -28.08
CA TYR A 320 -4.13 6.86 -28.97
C TYR A 320 -2.88 7.12 -29.83
N PHE A 321 -2.43 8.37 -29.92
CA PHE A 321 -1.26 8.75 -30.72
C PHE A 321 0.05 8.85 -29.94
N LEU A 322 0.00 8.69 -28.62
CA LEU A 322 1.19 8.62 -27.77
C LEU A 322 1.34 7.17 -27.32
N GLY A 323 1.92 6.36 -28.20
CA GLY A 323 2.20 4.95 -27.91
C GLY A 323 2.88 4.81 -26.57
N GLY A 324 2.16 4.16 -25.61
CA GLY A 324 2.66 3.77 -24.32
C GLY A 324 2.76 2.25 -24.24
#